data_f374fbe53d7257e411143b6ba43f9d70
#
_entry.id   f374fbe53d7257e411143b6ba43f9d70
#
_cell.length_a   1.000
_cell.length_b   1.000
_cell.length_c   1.000
_cell.angle_alpha   90.00
_cell.angle_beta   90.00
_cell.angle_gamma   90.00
#
_symmetry.space_group_name_H-M   'P 1'
#
loop_
_entity.id
_entity.type
_entity.pdbx_description
1 polymer ?
#
loop_
_entity_poly.entity_id
_entity_poly.type
_entity_poly.pdbx_seq_one_letter_code
_entity_poly.pdbx_strand_id
1 'polypeptide(L)'
;MQRHIIAAAVLIALAGTAQADGDAKRGQKLFEECAACHATDRTAAQGVGPSLYGVVGRKAGEVADFRYSPALKRSNITWTERELDAYIADPQKRVPANRMPYSGMPDARDRADLIAYLVVTFK
;
A
#
# COMPACT_ATOMS: atom_id res chain seq x y z
N MET A 1 6.09 -65.48 15.66
CA MET A 1 6.17 -64.18 16.35
C MET A 1 6.07 -63.11 15.29
N GLN A 2 4.91 -62.48 15.19
CA GLN A 2 4.63 -61.45 14.17
C GLN A 2 4.77 -60.08 14.85
N ARG A 3 5.80 -59.33 14.44
CA ARG A 3 6.08 -58.01 14.99
C ARG A 3 5.28 -57.00 14.15
N HIS A 4 4.21 -56.46 14.73
CA HIS A 4 3.46 -55.35 14.13
C HIS A 4 4.23 -54.04 14.34
N ILE A 5 4.73 -53.52 13.24
CA ILE A 5 5.31 -52.15 13.22
C ILE A 5 4.15 -51.20 12.99
N ILE A 6 3.79 -50.47 14.03
CA ILE A 6 2.81 -49.38 13.94
C ILE A 6 3.56 -48.13 13.44
N ALA A 7 3.37 -47.79 12.18
CA ALA A 7 3.86 -46.53 11.63
C ALA A 7 2.95 -45.37 12.12
N ALA A 8 3.44 -44.57 13.02
CA ALA A 8 2.77 -43.35 13.42
C ALA A 8 2.97 -42.28 12.33
N ALA A 9 1.92 -41.96 11.60
CA ALA A 9 1.93 -40.85 10.67
C ALA A 9 1.82 -39.54 11.45
N VAL A 10 2.90 -38.79 11.46
CA VAL A 10 2.90 -37.42 12.01
C VAL A 10 2.30 -36.50 10.98
N LEU A 11 1.06 -36.06 11.20
CA LEU A 11 0.43 -34.98 10.44
C LEU A 11 1.03 -33.66 10.90
N ILE A 12 1.94 -33.13 10.11
CA ILE A 12 2.42 -31.75 10.29
C ILE A 12 1.31 -30.84 9.72
N ALA A 13 0.51 -30.25 10.62
CA ALA A 13 -0.40 -29.20 10.24
C ALA A 13 0.44 -27.95 9.89
N LEU A 14 0.54 -27.63 8.60
CA LEU A 14 1.02 -26.31 8.17
C LEU A 14 -0.03 -25.29 8.61
N ALA A 15 0.21 -24.65 9.74
CA ALA A 15 -0.50 -23.44 10.11
C ALA A 15 -0.03 -22.33 9.16
N GLY A 16 -0.74 -22.16 8.05
CA GLY A 16 -0.61 -20.99 7.21
C GLY A 16 -0.94 -19.78 8.08
N THR A 17 0.00 -18.88 8.25
CA THR A 17 -0.28 -17.57 8.85
C THR A 17 -1.19 -16.83 7.87
N ALA A 18 -2.49 -16.87 8.12
CA ALA A 18 -3.43 -16.00 7.44
C ALA A 18 -3.05 -14.56 7.85
N GLN A 19 -2.43 -13.82 6.93
CA GLN A 19 -2.34 -12.39 7.05
C GLN A 19 -3.78 -11.88 7.05
N ALA A 20 -4.19 -11.24 8.16
CA ALA A 20 -5.50 -10.61 8.22
C ALA A 20 -5.53 -9.51 7.16
N ASP A 21 -6.39 -9.67 6.16
CA ASP A 21 -6.65 -8.63 5.17
C ASP A 21 -7.14 -7.37 5.90
N GLY A 22 -6.70 -6.21 5.42
CA GLY A 22 -7.11 -4.94 5.99
C GLY A 22 -8.61 -4.69 5.79
N ASP A 23 -9.19 -3.87 6.66
CA ASP A 23 -10.58 -3.45 6.60
C ASP A 23 -10.73 -2.23 5.68
N ALA A 24 -11.20 -2.45 4.46
CA ALA A 24 -11.39 -1.38 3.47
C ALA A 24 -12.39 -0.30 3.91
N LYS A 25 -13.41 -0.65 4.68
CA LYS A 25 -14.40 0.31 5.20
C LYS A 25 -13.76 1.24 6.23
N ARG A 26 -12.92 0.71 7.09
CA ARG A 26 -12.13 1.52 8.02
C ARG A 26 -11.06 2.32 7.25
N GLY A 27 -10.44 1.73 6.24
CA GLY A 27 -9.50 2.38 5.35
C GLY A 27 -10.07 3.59 4.62
N GLN A 28 -11.34 3.56 4.24
CA GLN A 28 -12.03 4.70 3.64
C GLN A 28 -12.04 5.93 4.56
N LYS A 29 -12.23 5.74 5.85
CA LYS A 29 -12.16 6.83 6.83
C LYS A 29 -10.75 7.37 6.98
N LEU A 30 -9.75 6.49 7.02
CA LEU A 30 -8.35 6.88 7.08
C LEU A 30 -7.91 7.64 5.82
N PHE A 31 -8.51 7.34 4.68
CA PHE A 31 -8.23 8.00 3.40
C PHE A 31 -8.60 9.49 3.38
N GLU A 32 -9.42 9.96 4.28
CA GLU A 32 -9.81 11.38 4.34
C GLU A 32 -8.59 12.31 4.45
N GLU A 33 -7.54 11.89 5.15
CA GLU A 33 -6.27 12.62 5.21
C GLU A 33 -5.62 12.77 3.83
N CYS A 34 -5.70 11.74 3.01
CA CYS A 34 -5.13 11.73 1.66
C CYS A 34 -5.96 12.58 0.70
N ALA A 35 -7.28 12.49 0.82
CA ALA A 35 -8.23 13.23 -0.03
C ALA A 35 -8.12 14.74 0.10
N ALA A 36 -7.55 15.25 1.19
CA ALA A 36 -7.29 16.67 1.37
C ALA A 36 -6.34 17.24 0.29
N CYS A 37 -5.45 16.41 -0.26
CA CYS A 37 -4.44 16.83 -1.23
C CYS A 37 -4.53 16.06 -2.57
N HIS A 38 -5.13 14.88 -2.59
CA HIS A 38 -5.19 14.00 -3.75
C HIS A 38 -6.60 13.90 -4.31
N ALA A 39 -6.74 14.24 -5.58
CA ALA A 39 -7.94 13.88 -6.34
C ALA A 39 -7.97 12.37 -6.60
N THR A 40 -9.17 11.85 -6.85
CA THR A 40 -9.41 10.42 -7.10
C THR A 40 -9.99 10.14 -8.47
N ASP A 41 -10.24 11.18 -9.24
CA ASP A 41 -10.82 11.13 -10.56
C ASP A 41 -9.70 11.23 -11.62
N ARG A 42 -9.87 10.50 -12.72
CA ARG A 42 -8.95 10.53 -13.87
C ARG A 42 -8.86 11.92 -14.50
N THR A 43 -9.97 12.64 -14.55
CA THR A 43 -10.10 13.93 -15.24
C THR A 43 -9.96 15.13 -14.32
N ALA A 44 -9.81 14.89 -13.01
CA ALA A 44 -9.67 15.97 -12.06
C ALA A 44 -8.39 16.78 -12.31
N ALA A 45 -8.51 18.10 -12.12
CA ALA A 45 -7.35 18.96 -12.13
C ALA A 45 -6.37 18.54 -11.03
N GLN A 46 -5.07 18.66 -11.30
CA GLN A 46 -4.05 18.31 -10.32
C GLN A 46 -4.12 19.30 -9.14
N GLY A 47 -4.10 18.75 -7.94
CA GLY A 47 -4.09 19.50 -6.70
C GLY A 47 -2.69 19.60 -6.10
N VAL A 48 -2.62 19.63 -4.78
CA VAL A 48 -1.34 19.59 -4.04
C VAL A 48 -0.57 18.30 -4.34
N GLY A 49 -1.28 17.17 -4.43
CA GLY A 49 -0.75 15.90 -4.83
C GLY A 49 -1.32 15.43 -6.18
N PRO A 50 -0.71 14.42 -6.80
CA PRO A 50 -1.25 13.84 -8.05
C PRO A 50 -2.54 13.07 -7.79
N SER A 51 -3.37 12.91 -8.83
CA SER A 51 -4.54 12.04 -8.74
C SER A 51 -4.11 10.62 -8.36
N LEU A 52 -4.85 9.99 -7.45
CA LEU A 52 -4.65 8.61 -7.05
C LEU A 52 -5.43 7.60 -7.90
N TYR A 53 -6.13 8.07 -8.94
CA TYR A 53 -6.80 7.17 -9.87
C TYR A 53 -5.81 6.13 -10.43
N GLY A 54 -6.12 4.84 -10.26
CA GLY A 54 -5.27 3.75 -10.72
C GLY A 54 -3.90 3.66 -10.04
N VAL A 55 -3.74 4.21 -8.83
CA VAL A 55 -2.43 4.26 -8.15
C VAL A 55 -1.86 2.88 -7.84
N VAL A 56 -2.71 1.91 -7.50
CA VAL A 56 -2.24 0.55 -7.18
C VAL A 56 -1.74 -0.13 -8.45
N GLY A 57 -0.46 -0.45 -8.46
CA GLY A 57 0.24 -1.02 -9.61
C GLY A 57 0.83 0.01 -10.59
N ARG A 58 0.59 1.30 -10.37
CA ARG A 58 1.13 2.38 -11.21
C ARG A 58 2.58 2.67 -10.86
N LYS A 59 3.36 3.04 -11.86
CA LYS A 59 4.73 3.50 -11.63
C LYS A 59 4.75 4.91 -11.02
N ALA A 60 5.63 5.11 -10.06
CA ALA A 60 5.80 6.42 -9.44
C ALA A 60 6.25 7.48 -10.46
N GLY A 61 5.69 8.67 -10.35
CA GLY A 61 6.07 9.79 -11.21
C GLY A 61 5.42 9.79 -12.60
N GLU A 62 4.41 8.95 -12.86
CA GLU A 62 3.82 8.79 -14.20
C GLU A 62 2.59 9.65 -14.51
N VAL A 63 1.95 10.26 -13.51
CA VAL A 63 0.78 11.09 -13.81
C VAL A 63 1.21 12.28 -14.66
N ALA A 64 0.60 12.40 -15.84
CA ALA A 64 0.86 13.53 -16.74
C ALA A 64 0.47 14.86 -16.07
N ASP A 65 1.20 15.91 -16.41
CA ASP A 65 0.94 17.28 -15.95
C ASP A 65 1.08 17.52 -14.44
N PHE A 66 1.54 16.52 -13.68
CA PHE A 66 1.91 16.72 -12.28
C PHE A 66 3.42 16.92 -12.12
N ARG A 67 3.79 17.94 -11.36
CA ARG A 67 5.20 18.27 -11.09
C ARG A 67 5.71 17.49 -9.88
N TYR A 68 6.22 16.29 -10.12
CA TYR A 68 6.85 15.47 -9.09
C TYR A 68 8.20 16.03 -8.63
N SER A 69 8.64 15.64 -7.41
CA SER A 69 10.02 15.82 -7.02
C SER A 69 10.95 15.03 -7.94
N PRO A 70 12.17 15.52 -8.20
CA PRO A 70 13.16 14.75 -8.93
C PRO A 70 13.47 13.39 -8.26
N ALA A 71 13.47 13.36 -6.92
CA ALA A 71 13.69 12.13 -6.15
C ALA A 71 12.61 11.06 -6.45
N LEU A 72 11.34 11.45 -6.47
CA LEU A 72 10.26 10.51 -6.77
C LEU A 72 10.31 10.03 -8.22
N LYS A 73 10.60 10.91 -9.17
CA LYS A 73 10.75 10.54 -10.58
C LYS A 73 11.88 9.53 -10.81
N ARG A 74 12.97 9.65 -10.05
CA ARG A 74 14.12 8.73 -10.16
C ARG A 74 13.98 7.47 -9.30
N SER A 75 12.95 7.38 -8.45
CA SER A 75 12.81 6.29 -7.49
C SER A 75 12.63 4.91 -8.13
N ASN A 76 12.10 4.87 -9.35
CA ASN A 76 11.81 3.64 -10.09
C ASN A 76 10.83 2.69 -9.36
N ILE A 77 10.03 3.25 -8.46
CA ILE A 77 9.04 2.50 -7.68
C ILE A 77 7.82 2.18 -8.53
N THR A 78 7.31 0.96 -8.40
CA THR A 78 5.94 0.60 -8.79
C THR A 78 5.12 0.52 -7.51
N TRP A 79 3.96 1.18 -7.47
CA TRP A 79 3.11 1.24 -6.29
C TRP A 79 2.38 -0.07 -6.03
N THR A 80 3.15 -1.11 -5.73
CA THR A 80 2.62 -2.35 -5.15
C THR A 80 2.09 -2.08 -3.73
N GLU A 81 1.30 -2.99 -3.18
CA GLU A 81 0.83 -2.86 -1.80
C GLU A 81 2.01 -2.72 -0.81
N ARG A 82 3.08 -3.46 -1.04
CA ARG A 82 4.30 -3.40 -0.23
C ARG A 82 4.98 -2.02 -0.32
N GLU A 83 5.09 -1.45 -1.50
CA GLU A 83 5.71 -0.13 -1.68
C GLU A 83 4.83 0.98 -1.14
N LEU A 84 3.52 0.87 -1.28
CA LEU A 84 2.56 1.77 -0.65
C LEU A 84 2.68 1.73 0.87
N ASP A 85 2.79 0.55 1.47
CA ASP A 85 2.99 0.40 2.91
C ASP A 85 4.27 1.10 3.38
N ALA A 86 5.39 0.86 2.72
CA ALA A 86 6.67 1.47 3.08
C ALA A 86 6.64 3.00 2.92
N TYR A 87 6.05 3.50 1.84
CA TYR A 87 5.97 4.94 1.57
C TYR A 87 5.03 5.67 2.52
N ILE A 88 3.86 5.10 2.78
CA ILE A 88 2.86 5.68 3.69
C ILE A 88 3.37 5.64 5.14
N ALA A 89 4.15 4.64 5.51
CA ALA A 89 4.74 4.57 6.86
C ALA A 89 5.63 5.76 7.17
N ASP A 90 6.49 6.13 6.23
CA ASP A 90 7.41 7.26 6.34
C ASP A 90 7.88 7.68 4.93
N PRO A 91 7.21 8.65 4.31
CA PRO A 91 7.52 9.07 2.95
C PRO A 91 8.97 9.56 2.77
N GLN A 92 9.51 10.30 3.74
CA GLN A 92 10.87 10.83 3.64
C GLN A 92 11.94 9.75 3.82
N LYS A 93 11.64 8.71 4.57
CA LYS A 93 12.54 7.57 4.70
C LYS A 93 12.57 6.72 3.42
N ARG A 94 11.40 6.48 2.81
CA ARG A 94 11.31 5.65 1.60
C ARG A 94 11.83 6.38 0.36
N VAL A 95 11.52 7.65 0.23
CA VAL A 95 11.98 8.52 -0.87
C VAL A 95 12.47 9.84 -0.29
N PRO A 96 13.72 9.92 0.15
CA PRO A 96 14.29 11.17 0.65
C PRO A 96 14.18 12.29 -0.37
N ALA A 97 13.86 13.49 0.08
CA ALA A 97 13.65 14.68 -0.75
C ALA A 97 12.38 14.62 -1.65
N ASN A 98 11.42 13.77 -1.33
CA ASN A 98 10.09 13.90 -1.92
C ASN A 98 9.40 15.17 -1.40
N ARG A 99 8.38 15.63 -2.12
CA ARG A 99 7.66 16.89 -1.80
C ARG A 99 6.30 16.67 -1.14
N MET A 100 5.93 15.46 -0.80
CA MET A 100 4.68 15.19 -0.12
C MET A 100 4.75 15.66 1.35
N PRO A 101 3.97 16.69 1.74
CA PRO A 101 4.04 17.23 3.11
C PRO A 101 3.21 16.37 4.09
N TYR A 102 3.58 15.11 4.20
CA TYR A 102 2.92 14.11 5.04
C TYR A 102 3.98 13.38 5.86
N SER A 103 3.81 13.37 7.18
CA SER A 103 4.80 12.79 8.09
C SER A 103 4.76 11.26 8.15
N GLY A 104 3.69 10.65 7.70
CA GLY A 104 3.53 9.21 7.67
C GLY A 104 2.44 8.68 8.61
N MET A 105 2.12 7.41 8.43
CA MET A 105 1.16 6.65 9.22
C MET A 105 1.89 5.50 9.91
N PRO A 106 2.30 5.66 11.19
CA PRO A 106 3.17 4.70 11.85
C PRO A 106 2.47 3.38 12.20
N ASP A 107 1.16 3.39 12.43
CA ASP A 107 0.43 2.20 12.81
C ASP A 107 0.25 1.25 11.62
N ALA A 108 0.78 0.03 11.74
CA ALA A 108 0.75 -0.95 10.66
C ALA A 108 -0.66 -1.44 10.32
N ARG A 109 -1.57 -1.50 11.29
CA ARG A 109 -2.96 -1.88 11.06
C ARG A 109 -3.70 -0.80 10.28
N ASP A 110 -3.50 0.45 10.64
CA ASP A 110 -4.09 1.58 9.92
C ASP A 110 -3.62 1.57 8.46
N ARG A 111 -2.34 1.34 8.20
CA ARG A 111 -1.82 1.21 6.85
C ARG A 111 -2.44 0.04 6.09
N ALA A 112 -2.58 -1.12 6.73
CA ALA A 112 -3.20 -2.29 6.10
C ALA A 112 -4.66 -2.00 5.70
N ASP A 113 -5.42 -1.33 6.55
CA ASP A 113 -6.80 -0.94 6.28
C ASP A 113 -6.88 0.09 5.15
N LEU A 114 -6.01 1.10 5.17
CA LEU A 114 -5.91 2.10 4.11
C LEU A 114 -5.57 1.44 2.77
N ILE A 115 -4.58 0.56 2.73
CA ILE A 115 -4.17 -0.13 1.51
C ILE A 115 -5.30 -1.04 0.98
N ALA A 116 -6.02 -1.72 1.86
CA ALA A 116 -7.19 -2.49 1.46
C ALA A 116 -8.23 -1.62 0.74
N TYR A 117 -8.47 -0.42 1.23
CA TYR A 117 -9.34 0.55 0.56
C TYR A 117 -8.80 1.00 -0.80
N LEU A 118 -7.50 1.31 -0.88
CA LEU A 118 -6.87 1.69 -2.14
C LEU A 118 -6.98 0.58 -3.20
N VAL A 119 -6.78 -0.66 -2.81
CA VAL A 119 -6.85 -1.82 -3.71
C VAL A 119 -8.24 -2.00 -4.32
N VAL A 120 -9.29 -1.86 -3.53
CA VAL A 120 -10.67 -2.03 -4.03
C VAL A 120 -11.17 -0.82 -4.80
N THR A 121 -10.56 0.34 -4.62
CA THR A 121 -11.04 1.61 -5.17
C THR A 121 -10.18 2.13 -6.34
N PHE A 122 -8.85 1.95 -6.28
CA PHE A 122 -7.89 2.60 -7.17
C PHE A 122 -6.89 1.64 -7.85
N LYS A 123 -7.31 0.41 -8.05
CA LYS A 123 -6.53 -0.59 -8.79
C LYS A 123 -6.70 -0.47 -10.30
#